data_f2dc9b055118423d95393215998fa6c5
#
_entry.id   f2dc9b055118423d95393215998fa6c5
#
_cell.length_a   1.000
_cell.length_b   1.000
_cell.length_c   1.000
_cell.angle_alpha   90.00
_cell.angle_beta   90.00
_cell.angle_gamma   90.00
#
_symmetry.space_group_name_H-M   'P 1'
#
loop_
_entity.id
_entity.type
_entity.pdbx_description
1 polymer ?
#
loop_
_entity_poly.entity_id
_entity_poly.type
_entity_poly.pdbx_seq_one_letter_code
_entity_poly.pdbx_strand_id
1 'polypeptide(L)'
;DGDADAEGSCDNTKEFVRQAAAYIDTYYYEPLTLSGLSERYHVENSYFSKVFRKEMGENLIHYLSRTRIEKAIGYMQQGSTNLAEIAFMVGYDDYTYFNKVFRKMMGVGPREYRQNMKEDGV
;
A
#
# COMPACT_ATOMS: atom_id res chain seq x y z
N ASP A 1 30.00 11.82 19.60
CA ASP A 1 29.04 12.35 20.50
C ASP A 1 27.64 11.86 20.17
N GLY A 2 26.70 12.20 21.05
CA GLY A 2 25.37 11.66 20.94
C GLY A 2 24.64 12.03 19.67
N ASP A 3 24.92 13.19 19.13
CA ASP A 3 24.24 13.64 17.93
C ASP A 3 24.61 12.79 16.73
N ALA A 4 25.87 12.44 16.61
CA ALA A 4 26.31 11.61 15.51
C ALA A 4 25.69 10.23 15.61
N ASP A 5 25.63 9.67 16.81
CA ASP A 5 25.04 8.37 17.01
C ASP A 5 23.54 8.41 16.72
N ALA A 6 22.86 9.47 17.17
CA ALA A 6 21.44 9.63 16.94
C ALA A 6 21.17 9.76 15.44
N GLU A 7 22.00 10.49 14.75
CA GLU A 7 21.83 10.64 13.31
C GLU A 7 22.02 9.32 12.59
N GLY A 8 23.05 8.58 12.99
CA GLY A 8 23.26 7.26 12.40
C GLY A 8 22.10 6.33 12.62
N SER A 9 21.58 6.33 13.85
CA SER A 9 20.40 5.55 14.19
C SER A 9 19.20 5.96 13.35
N CYS A 10 18.97 7.27 13.22
CA CYS A 10 17.87 7.79 12.43
C CYS A 10 18.00 7.41 10.98
N ASP A 11 19.22 7.48 10.44
CA ASP A 11 19.46 7.12 9.06
C ASP A 11 19.18 5.66 8.81
N ASN A 12 19.62 4.78 9.72
CA ASN A 12 19.34 3.35 9.60
C ASN A 12 17.85 3.08 9.68
N THR A 13 17.18 3.78 10.57
CA THR A 13 15.73 3.66 10.72
C THR A 13 15.02 4.07 9.44
N LYS A 14 15.40 5.20 8.89
CA LYS A 14 14.79 5.66 7.64
C LYS A 14 15.10 4.73 6.49
N GLU A 15 16.30 4.15 6.50
CA GLU A 15 16.69 3.27 5.41
C GLU A 15 15.78 2.05 5.34
N PHE A 16 15.50 1.39 6.48
CA PHE A 16 14.66 0.20 6.41
C PHE A 16 13.22 0.57 6.04
N VAL A 17 12.76 1.75 6.45
CA VAL A 17 11.41 2.20 6.08
C VAL A 17 11.35 2.45 4.58
N ARG A 18 12.36 3.10 4.02
CA ARG A 18 12.41 3.34 2.57
C ARG A 18 12.42 2.03 1.80
N GLN A 19 13.22 1.07 2.27
CA GLN A 19 13.29 -0.23 1.64
C GLN A 19 11.95 -0.95 1.73
N ALA A 20 11.31 -0.87 2.88
CA ALA A 20 10.01 -1.51 3.06
C ALA A 20 8.96 -0.89 2.14
N ALA A 21 8.95 0.44 2.05
CA ALA A 21 8.00 1.12 1.16
C ALA A 21 8.26 0.74 -0.30
N ALA A 22 9.52 0.69 -0.70
CA ALA A 22 9.87 0.30 -2.07
C ALA A 22 9.46 -1.15 -2.34
N TYR A 23 9.64 -2.02 -1.35
CA TYR A 23 9.24 -3.41 -1.46
C TYR A 23 7.74 -3.52 -1.66
N ILE A 24 6.97 -2.76 -0.89
CA ILE A 24 5.52 -2.74 -1.02
C ILE A 24 5.11 -2.21 -2.38
N ASP A 25 5.74 -1.14 -2.84
CA ASP A 25 5.43 -0.56 -4.14
C ASP A 25 5.66 -1.54 -5.28
N THR A 26 6.60 -2.45 -5.10
CA THR A 26 6.93 -3.44 -6.13
C THR A 26 6.09 -4.69 -5.99
N TYR A 27 5.88 -5.17 -4.77
CA TYR A 27 5.25 -6.47 -4.51
C TYR A 27 3.90 -6.36 -3.82
N TYR A 28 3.18 -5.26 -4.03
CA TYR A 28 1.90 -5.00 -3.37
C TYR A 28 0.88 -6.11 -3.61
N TYR A 29 1.00 -6.83 -4.70
CA TYR A 29 0.05 -7.89 -5.07
C TYR A 29 0.26 -9.18 -4.26
N GLU A 30 1.34 -9.26 -3.50
CA GLU A 30 1.62 -10.43 -2.67
C GLU A 30 0.96 -10.30 -1.30
N PRO A 31 0.78 -11.42 -0.59
CA PRO A 31 0.17 -11.37 0.75
C PRO A 31 1.16 -10.83 1.77
N LEU A 32 1.34 -9.52 1.78
CA LEU A 32 2.29 -8.87 2.67
C LEU A 32 1.67 -8.65 4.05
N THR A 33 2.46 -8.91 5.09
CA THR A 33 2.02 -8.73 6.47
C THR A 33 3.07 -7.95 7.24
N LEU A 34 2.64 -7.36 8.35
CA LEU A 34 3.57 -6.67 9.23
C LEU A 34 4.65 -7.62 9.72
N SER A 35 4.24 -8.81 10.17
CA SER A 35 5.20 -9.80 10.68
C SER A 35 6.22 -10.19 9.62
N GLY A 36 5.75 -10.42 8.40
CA GLY A 36 6.65 -10.81 7.33
C GLY A 36 7.67 -9.73 6.99
N LEU A 37 7.22 -8.49 6.94
CA LEU A 37 8.12 -7.38 6.65
C LEU A 37 9.08 -7.11 7.79
N SER A 38 8.58 -7.17 9.03
CA SER A 38 9.43 -6.98 10.20
C SER A 38 10.54 -8.02 10.23
N GLU A 39 10.19 -9.27 9.93
CA GLU A 39 11.17 -10.35 9.89
C GLU A 39 12.19 -10.11 8.78
N ARG A 40 11.72 -9.66 7.62
CA ARG A 40 12.60 -9.40 6.49
C ARG A 40 13.67 -8.37 6.83
N TYR A 41 13.32 -7.35 7.59
CA TYR A 41 14.26 -6.28 7.93
C TYR A 41 14.83 -6.43 9.34
N HIS A 42 14.55 -7.56 10.00
CA HIS A 42 15.13 -7.89 11.32
C HIS A 42 14.79 -6.85 12.37
N VAL A 43 13.55 -6.39 12.38
CA VAL A 43 13.06 -5.44 13.38
C VAL A 43 11.82 -6.02 14.04
N GLU A 44 11.57 -5.57 15.26
CA GLU A 44 10.39 -6.01 16.01
C GLU A 44 9.14 -5.37 15.41
N ASN A 45 8.01 -6.11 15.47
CA ASN A 45 6.75 -5.66 14.88
C ASN A 45 6.33 -4.28 15.38
N SER A 46 6.36 -4.08 16.69
CA SER A 46 5.93 -2.81 17.28
C SER A 46 6.80 -1.66 16.82
N TYR A 47 8.10 -1.90 16.79
CA TYR A 47 9.06 -0.89 16.36
C TYR A 47 8.87 -0.55 14.90
N PHE A 48 8.72 -1.58 14.07
CA PHE A 48 8.51 -1.39 12.63
C PHE A 48 7.26 -0.53 12.40
N SER A 49 6.16 -0.91 13.04
CA SER A 49 4.89 -0.22 12.88
C SER A 49 5.00 1.24 13.28
N LYS A 50 5.63 1.51 14.41
CA LYS A 50 5.75 2.85 14.94
C LYS A 50 6.62 3.72 14.04
N VAL A 51 7.76 3.21 13.63
CA VAL A 51 8.69 3.98 12.81
C VAL A 51 8.15 4.19 11.41
N PHE A 52 7.53 3.15 10.84
CA PHE A 52 6.94 3.27 9.52
C PHE A 52 5.90 4.39 9.49
N ARG A 53 5.01 4.39 10.48
CA ARG A 53 3.98 5.42 10.56
C ARG A 53 4.58 6.81 10.71
N LYS A 54 5.62 6.92 11.52
CA LYS A 54 6.27 8.21 11.75
C LYS A 54 6.91 8.75 10.48
N GLU A 55 7.60 7.89 9.74
CA GLU A 55 8.34 8.32 8.56
C GLU A 55 7.43 8.50 7.35
N MET A 56 6.43 7.63 7.20
CA MET A 56 5.59 7.65 6.00
C MET A 56 4.29 8.43 6.18
N GLY A 57 3.94 8.80 7.42
CA GLY A 57 2.73 9.54 7.69
C GLY A 57 1.47 8.71 7.72
N GLU A 58 1.58 7.40 7.50
CA GLU A 58 0.44 6.47 7.54
C GLU A 58 0.95 5.11 7.95
N ASN A 59 0.06 4.31 8.55
CA ASN A 59 0.51 3.00 9.01
C ASN A 59 0.69 2.06 7.81
N LEU A 60 1.36 0.94 8.09
CA LEU A 60 1.74 -0.01 7.06
C LEU A 60 0.54 -0.55 6.28
N ILE A 61 -0.52 -0.93 6.99
CA ILE A 61 -1.70 -1.50 6.35
C ILE A 61 -2.36 -0.49 5.44
N HIS A 62 -2.46 0.75 5.88
CA HIS A 62 -3.04 1.82 5.07
C HIS A 62 -2.18 2.07 3.83
N TYR A 63 -0.86 2.09 4.00
CA TYR A 63 0.05 2.29 2.88
C TYR A 63 -0.14 1.20 1.82
N LEU A 64 -0.19 -0.06 2.27
CA LEU A 64 -0.38 -1.18 1.36
C LEU A 64 -1.72 -1.08 0.65
N SER A 65 -2.80 -0.80 1.39
CA SER A 65 -4.13 -0.68 0.80
C SER A 65 -4.17 0.45 -0.22
N ARG A 66 -3.60 1.59 0.13
CA ARG A 66 -3.58 2.73 -0.78
C ARG A 66 -2.82 2.40 -2.06
N THR A 67 -1.67 1.75 -1.91
CA THR A 67 -0.87 1.34 -3.07
C THR A 67 -1.67 0.41 -3.98
N ARG A 68 -2.34 -0.58 -3.39
CA ARG A 68 -3.15 -1.52 -4.18
C ARG A 68 -4.28 -0.81 -4.90
N ILE A 69 -4.96 0.10 -4.23
CA ILE A 69 -6.07 0.84 -4.84
C ILE A 69 -5.56 1.73 -5.97
N GLU A 70 -4.44 2.39 -5.78
CA GLU A 70 -3.86 3.23 -6.83
C GLU A 70 -3.51 2.41 -8.06
N LYS A 71 -2.94 1.22 -7.84
CA LYS A 71 -2.62 0.33 -8.96
C LYS A 71 -3.89 -0.16 -9.64
N ALA A 72 -4.92 -0.45 -8.85
CA ALA A 72 -6.21 -0.86 -9.43
C ALA A 72 -6.77 0.23 -10.32
N ILE A 73 -6.70 1.48 -9.89
CA ILE A 73 -7.18 2.60 -10.70
C ILE A 73 -6.40 2.67 -12.01
N GLY A 74 -5.09 2.44 -11.95
CA GLY A 74 -4.28 2.40 -13.17
C GLY A 74 -4.76 1.35 -14.15
N TYR A 75 -5.09 0.17 -13.65
CA TYR A 75 -5.63 -0.89 -14.50
C TYR A 75 -7.00 -0.52 -15.06
N MET A 76 -7.82 0.14 -14.26
CA MET A 76 -9.11 0.61 -14.73
C MET A 76 -8.98 1.60 -15.89
N GLN A 77 -7.96 2.44 -15.84
CA GLN A 77 -7.72 3.43 -16.90
C GLN A 77 -7.36 2.77 -18.22
N GLN A 78 -6.81 1.56 -18.16
CA GLN A 78 -6.51 0.81 -19.38
C GLN A 78 -7.77 0.24 -20.01
N GLY A 79 -8.83 0.06 -19.24
CA GLY A 79 -10.18 -0.12 -19.77
C GLY A 79 -10.61 -1.50 -20.17
N SER A 80 -9.73 -2.47 -20.24
CA SER A 80 -10.06 -3.75 -20.86
C SER A 80 -10.33 -4.89 -19.87
N THR A 81 -9.97 -4.73 -18.60
CA THR A 81 -10.06 -5.81 -17.62
C THR A 81 -11.25 -5.61 -16.71
N ASN A 82 -11.94 -6.70 -16.34
CA ASN A 82 -13.07 -6.56 -15.44
C ASN A 82 -12.59 -6.32 -14.01
N LEU A 83 -13.49 -5.78 -13.19
CA LEU A 83 -13.12 -5.33 -11.86
C LEU A 83 -12.70 -6.47 -10.93
N ALA A 84 -13.31 -7.64 -11.07
CA ALA A 84 -12.95 -8.79 -10.25
C ALA A 84 -11.51 -9.23 -10.53
N GLU A 85 -11.13 -9.20 -11.80
CA GLU A 85 -9.76 -9.52 -12.17
C GLU A 85 -8.79 -8.49 -11.64
N ILE A 86 -9.17 -7.22 -11.73
CA ILE A 86 -8.32 -6.14 -11.22
C ILE A 86 -8.09 -6.32 -9.72
N ALA A 87 -9.16 -6.64 -8.98
CA ALA A 87 -9.03 -6.88 -7.55
C ALA A 87 -8.00 -7.97 -7.27
N PHE A 88 -8.10 -9.07 -8.00
CA PHE A 88 -7.17 -10.17 -7.83
C PHE A 88 -5.73 -9.76 -8.20
N MET A 89 -5.60 -9.02 -9.29
CA MET A 89 -4.27 -8.60 -9.75
C MET A 89 -3.54 -7.72 -8.75
N VAL A 90 -4.28 -6.92 -7.98
CA VAL A 90 -3.63 -6.04 -7.00
C VAL A 90 -3.53 -6.67 -5.62
N GLY A 91 -3.92 -7.93 -5.47
CA GLY A 91 -3.66 -8.67 -4.24
C GLY A 91 -4.87 -8.98 -3.38
N TYR A 92 -6.09 -8.77 -3.88
CA TYR A 92 -7.29 -9.08 -3.11
C TYR A 92 -7.93 -10.35 -3.64
N ASP A 93 -8.03 -11.36 -2.78
CA ASP A 93 -8.66 -12.63 -3.15
C ASP A 93 -10.16 -12.52 -3.21
N ASP A 94 -10.73 -11.55 -2.52
CA ASP A 94 -12.16 -11.39 -2.37
C ASP A 94 -12.59 -10.04 -2.92
N TYR A 95 -13.40 -10.05 -3.96
CA TYR A 95 -13.89 -8.82 -4.58
C TYR A 95 -14.71 -7.98 -3.60
N THR A 96 -15.48 -8.64 -2.74
CA THR A 96 -16.31 -7.93 -1.76
C THR A 96 -15.42 -7.09 -0.83
N TYR A 97 -14.32 -7.65 -0.39
CA TYR A 97 -13.38 -6.93 0.46
C TYR A 97 -12.69 -5.80 -0.32
N PHE A 98 -12.30 -6.08 -1.55
CA PHE A 98 -11.72 -5.06 -2.42
C PHE A 98 -12.67 -3.88 -2.56
N ASN A 99 -13.94 -4.17 -2.81
CA ASN A 99 -14.98 -3.14 -2.95
C ASN A 99 -15.05 -2.28 -1.69
N LYS A 100 -15.02 -2.94 -0.53
CA LYS A 100 -15.10 -2.25 0.75
C LYS A 100 -13.91 -1.32 0.97
N VAL A 101 -12.71 -1.81 0.69
CA VAL A 101 -11.48 -1.01 0.85
C VAL A 101 -11.49 0.15 -0.14
N PHE A 102 -11.87 -0.13 -1.39
CA PHE A 102 -11.90 0.89 -2.43
C PHE A 102 -12.85 2.02 -2.03
N ARG A 103 -14.06 1.65 -1.60
CA ARG A 103 -15.07 2.64 -1.20
C ARG A 103 -14.58 3.47 -0.02
N LYS A 104 -13.91 2.83 0.93
CA LYS A 104 -13.41 3.53 2.10
C LYS A 104 -12.36 4.57 1.70
N MET A 105 -11.54 4.25 0.73
CA MET A 105 -10.46 5.15 0.32
C MET A 105 -10.88 6.20 -0.69
N MET A 106 -11.76 5.84 -1.60
CA MET A 106 -12.12 6.73 -2.71
C MET A 106 -13.49 7.38 -2.56
N GLY A 107 -14.27 6.97 -1.56
CA GLY A 107 -15.58 7.54 -1.33
C GLY A 107 -16.70 6.90 -2.14
N VAL A 108 -16.37 6.20 -3.21
CA VAL A 108 -17.35 5.48 -4.03
C VAL A 108 -16.77 4.12 -4.37
N GLY A 109 -17.63 3.17 -4.77
CA GLY A 109 -17.18 1.84 -5.14
C GLY A 109 -16.42 1.85 -6.46
N PRO A 110 -15.73 0.73 -6.75
CA PRO A 110 -14.94 0.66 -7.99
C PRO A 110 -15.77 0.76 -9.26
N ARG A 111 -16.97 0.20 -9.25
CA ARG A 111 -17.83 0.27 -10.44
C ARG A 111 -18.23 1.71 -10.74
N GLU A 112 -18.66 2.43 -9.72
CA GLU A 112 -19.05 3.81 -9.87
C GLU A 112 -17.87 4.68 -10.26
N TYR A 113 -16.71 4.43 -9.65
CA TYR A 113 -15.50 5.16 -9.98
C TYR A 113 -15.14 4.98 -11.45
N ARG A 114 -15.21 3.74 -11.92
CA ARG A 114 -14.90 3.43 -13.32
C ARG A 114 -15.89 4.11 -14.27
N GLN A 115 -17.15 4.12 -13.88
CA GLN A 115 -18.17 4.78 -14.67
C GLN A 115 -17.89 6.28 -14.79
N ASN A 116 -17.51 6.90 -13.68
CA ASN A 116 -17.18 8.33 -13.67
C ASN A 116 -15.96 8.62 -14.53
N MET A 117 -14.98 7.74 -14.54
CA MET A 117 -13.81 7.88 -15.39
C MET A 117 -14.22 7.94 -16.87
N LYS A 118 -15.11 7.04 -17.27
CA LYS A 118 -15.55 6.99 -18.67
C LYS A 118 -16.25 8.28 -19.06
N GLU A 119 -17.10 8.79 -18.15
CA GLU A 119 -17.81 10.03 -18.43
C GLU A 119 -16.86 11.21 -18.53
N ASP A 120 -15.90 11.27 -17.60
CA ASP A 120 -14.94 12.37 -17.59
C ASP A 120 -13.95 12.27 -18.73
N GLY A 121 -13.65 11.05 -19.17
CA GLY A 121 -12.66 10.82 -20.19
C GLY A 121 -13.13 11.08 -21.61
N VAL A 122 -14.40 11.40 -21.75
CA VAL A 122 -14.96 11.72 -23.08
C VAL A 122 -14.59 13.12 -23.51
#